data_0cb1fb7998af3f45fd136f0106a03edc
#
_entry.id   0cb1fb7998af3f45fd136f0106a03edc
#
_cell.length_a   1.000
_cell.length_b   1.000
_cell.length_c   1.000
_cell.angle_alpha   90.00
_cell.angle_beta   90.00
_cell.angle_gamma   90.00
#
_symmetry.space_group_name_H-M   'P 1'
#
loop_
_entity.id
_entity.type
_entity.pdbx_description
1 polymer ?
#
loop_
_entity_poly.entity_id
_entity_poly.type
_entity_poly.pdbx_seq_one_letter_code
_entity_poly.pdbx_strand_id
1 'polypeptide(L)'
;YRPFDTEDFDAIALILQQLWHNNSDNDEYNRLEAACDLAYCLSSSTFSQVAVIDGEARGIALARAGQNSGVTINEHWMDTERALLSQMRELEPDACAEYLSFVRATIRTNNRLLESSPLPHDNEVTLLAVDRDVHGLGVGTVLLDAAVSHLSSLGATRAHLYTDSNCSWKFYELHGFKRTATHRANREERRHDMPRESFLYELDLTA
;
A
#
# COMPACT_ATOMS: atom_id res chain seq x y z
N TYR A 1 3.84 -7.74 17.78
CA TYR A 1 3.15 -6.72 16.98
C TYR A 1 3.12 -5.42 17.76
N ARG A 2 3.43 -4.30 17.10
CA ARG A 2 3.45 -2.96 17.69
C ARG A 2 3.22 -1.89 16.62
N PRO A 3 2.89 -0.64 16.98
CA PRO A 3 2.90 0.47 16.03
C PRO A 3 4.26 0.59 15.33
N PHE A 4 4.24 1.15 14.12
CA PHE A 4 5.45 1.46 13.36
C PHE A 4 6.30 2.49 14.12
N ASP A 5 7.61 2.27 14.15
CA ASP A 5 8.63 3.21 14.62
C ASP A 5 9.53 3.63 13.44
N THR A 6 10.13 4.81 13.54
CA THR A 6 11.07 5.30 12.50
C THR A 6 12.26 4.38 12.28
N GLU A 7 12.67 3.62 13.31
CA GLU A 7 13.73 2.61 13.21
C GLU A 7 13.35 1.42 12.31
N ASP A 8 12.06 1.19 12.06
CA ASP A 8 11.58 0.12 11.16
C ASP A 8 11.68 0.51 9.67
N PHE A 9 11.88 1.79 9.36
CA PHE A 9 11.72 2.32 8.01
C PHE A 9 12.57 1.57 6.98
N ASP A 10 13.85 1.41 7.24
CA ASP A 10 14.77 0.76 6.29
C ASP A 10 14.43 -0.72 6.10
N ALA A 11 14.07 -1.43 7.17
CA ALA A 11 13.71 -2.84 7.10
C ALA A 11 12.40 -3.04 6.32
N ILE A 12 11.40 -2.20 6.55
CA ILE A 12 10.14 -2.27 5.79
C ILE A 12 10.33 -1.82 4.34
N ALA A 13 11.12 -0.78 4.06
CA ALA A 13 11.45 -0.37 2.70
C ALA A 13 12.15 -1.49 1.92
N LEU A 14 13.05 -2.24 2.57
CA LEU A 14 13.69 -3.42 1.97
C LEU A 14 12.67 -4.52 1.61
N ILE A 15 11.66 -4.75 2.46
CA ILE A 15 10.58 -5.69 2.15
C ILE A 15 9.81 -5.22 0.91
N LEU A 16 9.46 -3.94 0.82
CA LEU A 16 8.77 -3.37 -0.35
C LEU A 16 9.64 -3.49 -1.61
N GLN A 17 10.95 -3.22 -1.51
CA GLN A 17 11.88 -3.39 -2.62
C GLN A 17 11.83 -4.82 -3.16
N GLN A 18 11.94 -5.81 -2.30
CA GLN A 18 11.92 -7.22 -2.69
C GLN A 18 10.58 -7.67 -3.28
N LEU A 19 9.49 -7.07 -2.84
CA LEU A 19 8.16 -7.44 -3.31
C LEU A 19 7.81 -6.78 -4.64
N TRP A 20 8.13 -5.48 -4.83
CA TRP A 20 7.55 -4.67 -5.90
C TRP A 20 8.51 -3.71 -6.61
N HIS A 21 9.65 -3.32 -5.98
CA HIS A 21 10.54 -2.28 -6.49
C HIS A 21 11.89 -2.85 -6.91
N ASN A 22 11.92 -3.64 -7.98
CA ASN A 22 13.11 -4.30 -8.51
C ASN A 22 13.17 -4.26 -10.05
N ASN A 23 12.65 -3.17 -10.63
CA ASN A 23 12.52 -3.05 -12.08
C ASN A 23 13.73 -2.37 -12.75
N SER A 24 14.54 -1.59 -12.01
CA SER A 24 15.78 -1.02 -12.49
C SER A 24 16.96 -2.00 -12.27
N ASP A 25 17.97 -1.94 -13.15
CA ASP A 25 19.26 -2.61 -12.96
C ASP A 25 20.10 -1.96 -11.85
N ASN A 26 19.70 -0.79 -11.35
CA ASN A 26 20.35 -0.05 -10.27
C ASN A 26 19.67 -0.35 -8.92
N ASP A 27 20.33 -1.14 -8.08
CA ASP A 27 19.80 -1.52 -6.77
C ASP A 27 19.61 -0.32 -5.82
N GLU A 28 20.43 0.71 -5.93
CA GLU A 28 20.30 1.94 -5.15
C GLU A 28 19.01 2.70 -5.54
N TYR A 29 18.71 2.76 -6.85
CA TYR A 29 17.47 3.34 -7.34
C TYR A 29 16.25 2.56 -6.84
N ASN A 30 16.26 1.24 -6.94
CA ASN A 30 15.18 0.37 -6.46
C ASN A 30 14.90 0.57 -4.96
N ARG A 31 15.97 0.77 -4.17
CA ARG A 31 15.86 1.06 -2.73
C ARG A 31 15.22 2.43 -2.47
N LEU A 32 15.61 3.45 -3.21
CA LEU A 32 15.02 4.79 -3.09
C LEU A 32 13.55 4.78 -3.50
N GLU A 33 13.18 4.05 -4.56
CA GLU A 33 11.81 3.92 -5.02
C GLU A 33 10.91 3.23 -3.97
N ALA A 34 11.38 2.13 -3.37
CA ALA A 34 10.68 1.44 -2.29
C ALA A 34 10.50 2.32 -1.04
N ALA A 35 11.55 3.05 -0.66
CA ALA A 35 11.50 3.99 0.45
C ALA A 35 10.52 5.16 0.18
N CYS A 36 10.49 5.66 -1.06
CA CYS A 36 9.57 6.71 -1.50
C CYS A 36 8.10 6.25 -1.40
N ASP A 37 7.80 5.03 -1.87
CA ASP A 37 6.46 4.44 -1.79
C ASP A 37 6.04 4.22 -0.33
N LEU A 38 6.94 3.73 0.53
CA LEU A 38 6.67 3.60 1.96
C LEU A 38 6.36 4.95 2.61
N ALA A 39 7.17 5.99 2.32
CA ALA A 39 6.96 7.33 2.85
C ALA A 39 5.59 7.90 2.42
N TYR A 40 5.19 7.71 1.16
CA TYR A 40 3.87 8.06 0.66
C TYR A 40 2.76 7.34 1.43
N CYS A 41 2.87 6.02 1.60
CA CYS A 41 1.89 5.23 2.36
C CYS A 41 1.78 5.68 3.82
N LEU A 42 2.92 5.95 4.48
CA LEU A 42 2.95 6.47 5.86
C LEU A 42 2.35 7.87 5.97
N SER A 43 2.58 8.75 4.98
CA SER A 43 2.05 10.11 4.97
C SER A 43 0.53 10.15 4.92
N SER A 44 -0.07 9.19 4.23
CA SER A 44 -1.51 9.09 3.97
C SER A 44 -2.27 8.18 4.93
N SER A 45 -1.58 7.56 5.90
CA SER A 45 -2.16 6.58 6.82
C SER A 45 -2.34 7.15 8.23
N THR A 46 -3.37 6.66 8.92
CA THR A 46 -3.74 7.07 10.29
C THR A 46 -3.49 5.97 11.31
N PHE A 47 -3.19 4.79 10.84
CA PHE A 47 -2.89 3.59 11.62
C PHE A 47 -1.71 2.85 11.02
N SER A 48 -0.88 2.30 11.89
CA SER A 48 0.23 1.42 11.52
C SER A 48 0.37 0.26 12.51
N GLN A 49 0.69 -0.92 11.97
CA GLN A 49 1.02 -2.11 12.77
C GLN A 49 2.19 -2.84 12.10
N VAL A 50 3.25 -3.10 12.84
CA VAL A 50 4.43 -3.85 12.39
C VAL A 50 4.47 -5.21 13.09
N ALA A 51 4.78 -6.25 12.33
CA ALA A 51 5.12 -7.56 12.85
C ALA A 51 6.63 -7.65 13.07
N VAL A 52 7.04 -7.86 14.32
CA VAL A 52 8.44 -8.04 14.68
C VAL A 52 8.68 -9.51 15.04
N ILE A 53 9.65 -10.15 14.41
CA ILE A 53 10.04 -11.54 14.65
C ILE A 53 11.56 -11.56 14.87
N ASP A 54 12.02 -12.12 15.96
CA ASP A 54 13.43 -12.17 16.36
C ASP A 54 14.11 -10.79 16.40
N GLY A 55 13.35 -9.76 16.75
CA GLY A 55 13.82 -8.37 16.85
C GLY A 55 13.82 -7.58 15.56
N GLU A 56 13.44 -8.19 14.42
CA GLU A 56 13.42 -7.55 13.10
C GLU A 56 11.99 -7.34 12.58
N ALA A 57 11.74 -6.21 11.94
CA ALA A 57 10.46 -5.93 11.28
C ALA A 57 10.30 -6.85 10.05
N ARG A 58 9.24 -7.65 10.03
CA ARG A 58 8.96 -8.68 9.00
C ARG A 58 7.65 -8.45 8.26
N GLY A 59 6.96 -7.37 8.55
CA GLY A 59 5.75 -7.00 7.82
C GLY A 59 5.07 -5.79 8.44
N ILE A 60 4.21 -5.16 7.66
CA ILE A 60 3.48 -3.96 8.03
C ILE A 60 2.06 -4.00 7.48
N ALA A 61 1.11 -3.47 8.25
CA ALA A 61 -0.18 -3.01 7.76
C ALA A 61 -0.35 -1.53 8.07
N LEU A 62 -0.83 -0.79 7.08
CA LEU A 62 -1.23 0.61 7.20
C LEU A 62 -2.71 0.75 6.83
N ALA A 63 -3.41 1.66 7.52
CA ALA A 63 -4.79 1.99 7.20
C ALA A 63 -5.04 3.48 7.37
N ARG A 64 -6.03 3.98 6.62
CA ARG A 64 -6.52 5.35 6.69
C ARG A 64 -7.99 5.33 7.07
N ALA A 65 -8.33 5.96 8.20
CA ALA A 65 -9.72 6.25 8.54
C ALA A 65 -10.20 7.50 7.81
N GLY A 66 -11.51 7.57 7.51
CA GLY A 66 -12.13 8.68 6.79
C GLY A 66 -11.92 10.05 7.44
N GLN A 67 -12.20 11.10 6.69
CA GLN A 67 -11.95 12.50 7.07
C GLN A 67 -12.59 12.96 8.39
N ASN A 68 -13.62 12.26 8.86
CA ASN A 68 -14.27 12.56 10.14
C ASN A 68 -13.49 12.07 11.37
N SER A 69 -12.38 11.39 11.19
CA SER A 69 -11.55 10.84 12.27
C SER A 69 -10.67 11.88 12.97
N GLY A 70 -10.61 13.13 12.48
CA GLY A 70 -9.76 14.19 13.04
C GLY A 70 -8.25 13.98 12.84
N VAL A 71 -7.85 13.06 11.97
CA VAL A 71 -6.44 12.71 11.77
C VAL A 71 -5.78 13.66 10.77
N THR A 72 -4.66 14.20 11.17
CA THR A 72 -3.81 15.09 10.37
C THR A 72 -2.89 14.25 9.48
N ILE A 73 -2.68 14.69 8.23
CA ILE A 73 -1.64 14.14 7.35
C ILE A 73 -0.27 14.29 8.04
N ASN A 74 0.55 13.26 7.99
CA ASN A 74 1.87 13.29 8.61
C ASN A 74 2.88 14.02 7.71
N GLU A 75 3.12 15.31 8.02
CA GLU A 75 4.02 16.19 7.24
C GLU A 75 5.45 15.67 7.16
N HIS A 76 5.95 15.00 8.20
CA HIS A 76 7.29 14.41 8.21
C HIS A 76 7.47 13.41 7.05
N TRP A 77 6.51 12.52 6.85
CA TRP A 77 6.60 11.53 5.77
C TRP A 77 6.37 12.14 4.38
N MET A 78 5.61 13.21 4.27
CA MET A 78 5.49 13.99 3.02
C MET A 78 6.83 14.65 2.64
N ASP A 79 7.55 15.20 3.61
CA ASP A 79 8.86 15.80 3.36
C ASP A 79 9.91 14.73 3.02
N THR A 80 9.85 13.58 3.68
CA THR A 80 10.68 12.41 3.37
C THR A 80 10.43 11.93 1.94
N GLU A 81 9.18 11.77 1.51
CA GLU A 81 8.82 11.40 0.13
C GLU A 81 9.41 12.38 -0.88
N ARG A 82 9.26 13.70 -0.65
CA ARG A 82 9.80 14.73 -1.55
C ARG A 82 11.33 14.66 -1.67
N ALA A 83 12.02 14.43 -0.54
CA ALA A 83 13.47 14.29 -0.53
C ALA A 83 13.93 13.05 -1.32
N LEU A 84 13.24 11.91 -1.14
CA LEU A 84 13.54 10.67 -1.86
C LEU A 84 13.26 10.82 -3.36
N LEU A 85 12.15 11.44 -3.75
CA LEU A 85 11.86 11.75 -5.17
C LEU A 85 12.95 12.65 -5.80
N SER A 86 13.53 13.59 -5.05
CA SER A 86 14.64 14.39 -5.55
C SER A 86 15.89 13.54 -5.80
N GLN A 87 16.23 12.65 -4.88
CA GLN A 87 17.36 11.73 -5.02
C GLN A 87 17.15 10.76 -6.20
N MET A 88 15.97 10.17 -6.34
CA MET A 88 15.62 9.32 -7.49
C MET A 88 15.81 10.04 -8.82
N ARG A 89 15.37 11.30 -8.91
CA ARG A 89 15.51 12.12 -10.13
C ARG A 89 16.95 12.47 -10.43
N GLU A 90 17.79 12.68 -9.42
CA GLU A 90 19.22 12.96 -9.59
C GLU A 90 19.98 11.70 -10.02
N LEU A 91 19.60 10.54 -9.47
CA LEU A 91 20.29 9.28 -9.72
C LEU A 91 19.92 8.70 -11.10
N GLU A 92 18.62 8.57 -11.40
CA GLU A 92 18.10 8.02 -12.66
C GLU A 92 16.86 8.79 -13.12
N PRO A 93 17.02 9.91 -13.84
CA PRO A 93 15.89 10.77 -14.22
C PRO A 93 14.85 10.07 -15.09
N ASP A 94 15.25 9.17 -15.98
CA ASP A 94 14.34 8.45 -16.88
C ASP A 94 13.51 7.41 -16.09
N ALA A 95 14.13 6.62 -15.23
CA ALA A 95 13.44 5.66 -14.36
C ALA A 95 12.49 6.38 -13.39
N CYS A 96 12.89 7.52 -12.84
CA CYS A 96 12.01 8.35 -12.00
C CYS A 96 10.80 8.88 -12.77
N ALA A 97 10.97 9.27 -14.05
CA ALA A 97 9.85 9.70 -14.89
C ALA A 97 8.87 8.54 -15.19
N GLU A 98 9.38 7.33 -15.40
CA GLU A 98 8.57 6.10 -15.58
C GLU A 98 7.79 5.77 -14.30
N TYR A 99 8.47 5.76 -13.14
CA TYR A 99 7.81 5.57 -11.83
C TYR A 99 6.67 6.58 -11.61
N LEU A 100 6.91 7.87 -11.85
CA LEU A 100 5.86 8.89 -11.70
C LEU A 100 4.71 8.70 -12.71
N SER A 101 4.98 8.15 -13.89
CA SER A 101 3.95 7.83 -14.88
C SER A 101 3.11 6.64 -14.43
N PHE A 102 3.73 5.61 -13.85
CA PHE A 102 3.07 4.48 -13.21
C PHE A 102 2.17 4.94 -12.06
N VAL A 103 2.70 5.74 -11.11
CA VAL A 103 1.92 6.29 -9.98
C VAL A 103 0.69 7.06 -10.46
N ARG A 104 0.84 7.94 -11.46
CA ARG A 104 -0.29 8.68 -12.03
C ARG A 104 -1.32 7.75 -12.70
N ALA A 105 -0.87 6.70 -13.37
CA ALA A 105 -1.77 5.71 -13.99
C ALA A 105 -2.53 4.93 -12.92
N THR A 106 -1.87 4.53 -11.83
CA THR A 106 -2.47 3.87 -10.67
C THR A 106 -3.53 4.73 -10.02
N ILE A 107 -3.23 6.00 -9.72
CA ILE A 107 -4.20 6.95 -9.14
C ILE A 107 -5.44 7.08 -10.04
N ARG A 108 -5.26 7.25 -11.36
CA ARG A 108 -6.39 7.32 -12.31
C ARG A 108 -7.22 6.05 -12.32
N THR A 109 -6.57 4.89 -12.25
CA THR A 109 -7.24 3.59 -12.22
C THR A 109 -8.04 3.42 -10.93
N ASN A 110 -7.44 3.75 -9.77
CA ASN A 110 -8.11 3.69 -8.48
C ASN A 110 -9.34 4.60 -8.43
N ASN A 111 -9.24 5.83 -8.95
CA ASN A 111 -10.39 6.74 -9.04
C ASN A 111 -11.52 6.15 -9.89
N ARG A 112 -11.23 5.55 -11.05
CA ARG A 112 -12.24 4.87 -11.88
C ARG A 112 -12.88 3.68 -11.17
N LEU A 113 -12.11 2.92 -10.40
CA LEU A 113 -12.61 1.81 -9.60
C LEU A 113 -13.59 2.33 -8.53
N LEU A 114 -13.25 3.42 -7.83
CA LEU A 114 -14.16 4.07 -6.87
C LEU A 114 -15.43 4.60 -7.51
N GLU A 115 -15.33 5.28 -8.65
CA GLU A 115 -16.48 5.81 -9.40
C GLU A 115 -17.46 4.71 -9.84
N SER A 116 -16.98 3.48 -10.01
CA SER A 116 -17.81 2.33 -10.39
C SER A 116 -18.51 1.66 -9.20
N SER A 117 -18.15 2.01 -7.97
CA SER A 117 -18.78 1.51 -6.75
C SER A 117 -19.74 2.57 -6.17
N PRO A 118 -20.99 2.19 -5.84
CA PRO A 118 -22.00 3.11 -5.32
C PRO A 118 -21.83 3.46 -3.83
N LEU A 119 -20.81 2.93 -3.16
CA LEU A 119 -20.65 2.98 -1.71
C LEU A 119 -19.63 4.06 -1.30
N PRO A 120 -19.77 4.66 -0.10
CA PRO A 120 -18.74 5.56 0.43
C PRO A 120 -17.45 4.80 0.73
N HIS A 121 -16.31 5.39 0.35
CA HIS A 121 -14.98 4.79 0.44
C HIS A 121 -14.07 5.65 1.33
N ASP A 122 -14.49 5.83 2.59
CA ASP A 122 -13.78 6.72 3.51
C ASP A 122 -12.65 6.00 4.26
N ASN A 123 -12.68 4.65 4.34
CA ASN A 123 -11.76 3.87 5.15
C ASN A 123 -11.02 2.86 4.27
N GLU A 124 -9.69 2.94 4.27
CA GLU A 124 -8.84 2.17 3.37
C GLU A 124 -7.76 1.41 4.13
N VAL A 125 -7.51 0.15 3.76
CA VAL A 125 -6.24 -0.52 4.05
C VAL A 125 -5.27 -0.09 2.96
N THR A 126 -4.33 0.80 3.32
CA THR A 126 -3.47 1.49 2.36
C THR A 126 -2.23 0.69 1.98
N LEU A 127 -1.77 -0.19 2.87
CA LEU A 127 -0.63 -1.06 2.63
C LEU A 127 -0.77 -2.34 3.47
N LEU A 128 -0.44 -3.49 2.88
CA LEU A 128 -0.18 -4.74 3.57
C LEU A 128 1.01 -5.42 2.90
N ALA A 129 2.15 -5.44 3.58
CA ALA A 129 3.37 -6.07 3.10
C ALA A 129 3.92 -7.03 4.16
N VAL A 130 4.33 -8.21 3.72
CA VAL A 130 4.91 -9.25 4.59
C VAL A 130 6.13 -9.82 3.90
N ASP A 131 7.21 -9.93 4.63
CA ASP A 131 8.44 -10.57 4.18
C ASP A 131 8.15 -12.01 3.71
N ARG A 132 8.71 -12.38 2.56
CA ARG A 132 8.51 -13.72 1.95
C ARG A 132 8.94 -14.86 2.86
N ASP A 133 9.97 -14.65 3.69
CA ASP A 133 10.53 -15.66 4.57
C ASP A 133 9.57 -16.06 5.70
N VAL A 134 8.60 -15.21 6.03
CA VAL A 134 7.57 -15.47 7.05
C VAL A 134 6.18 -15.72 6.45
N HIS A 135 6.08 -15.94 5.14
CA HIS A 135 4.83 -16.33 4.52
C HIS A 135 4.33 -17.67 5.07
N GLY A 136 3.00 -17.82 5.18
CA GLY A 136 2.38 -19.04 5.71
C GLY A 136 2.34 -19.13 7.24
N LEU A 137 3.02 -18.23 7.97
CA LEU A 137 2.99 -18.16 9.44
C LEU A 137 1.81 -17.37 10.01
N GLY A 138 0.87 -16.93 9.17
CA GLY A 138 -0.30 -16.16 9.61
C GLY A 138 -0.03 -14.67 9.88
N VAL A 139 1.19 -14.18 9.62
CA VAL A 139 1.57 -12.77 9.89
C VAL A 139 0.65 -11.80 9.15
N GLY A 140 0.38 -12.03 7.88
CA GLY A 140 -0.51 -11.17 7.07
C GLY A 140 -1.94 -11.14 7.61
N THR A 141 -2.45 -12.25 8.13
CA THR A 141 -3.78 -12.32 8.75
C THR A 141 -3.86 -11.43 9.98
N VAL A 142 -2.89 -11.54 10.90
CA VAL A 142 -2.86 -10.73 12.12
C VAL A 142 -2.74 -9.24 11.80
N LEU A 143 -1.92 -8.88 10.81
CA LEU A 143 -1.75 -7.49 10.38
C LEU A 143 -3.04 -6.93 9.75
N LEU A 144 -3.70 -7.70 8.87
CA LEU A 144 -4.95 -7.29 8.26
C LEU A 144 -6.06 -7.14 9.28
N ASP A 145 -6.19 -8.11 10.20
CA ASP A 145 -7.19 -8.08 11.27
C ASP A 145 -6.98 -6.87 12.19
N ALA A 146 -5.73 -6.50 12.48
CA ALA A 146 -5.43 -5.31 13.29
C ALA A 146 -5.88 -4.02 12.58
N ALA A 147 -5.59 -3.87 11.28
CA ALA A 147 -6.02 -2.71 10.49
C ALA A 147 -7.55 -2.61 10.43
N VAL A 148 -8.23 -3.72 10.13
CA VAL A 148 -9.69 -3.81 10.05
C VAL A 148 -10.34 -3.52 11.40
N SER A 149 -9.81 -4.10 12.49
CA SER A 149 -10.31 -3.87 13.86
C SER A 149 -10.13 -2.41 14.27
N HIS A 150 -9.02 -1.79 13.91
CA HIS A 150 -8.80 -0.36 14.17
C HIS A 150 -9.87 0.50 13.48
N LEU A 151 -10.09 0.30 12.17
CA LEU A 151 -11.11 1.02 11.43
C LEU A 151 -12.51 0.84 12.04
N SER A 152 -12.87 -0.41 12.39
CA SER A 152 -14.13 -0.73 13.06
C SER A 152 -14.27 -0.02 14.42
N SER A 153 -13.19 0.05 15.22
CA SER A 153 -13.17 0.74 16.52
C SER A 153 -13.45 2.24 16.42
N LEU A 154 -13.17 2.85 15.26
CA LEU A 154 -13.48 4.25 14.94
C LEU A 154 -14.89 4.44 14.36
N GLY A 155 -15.70 3.38 14.33
CA GLY A 155 -17.07 3.43 13.83
C GLY A 155 -17.19 3.28 12.31
N ALA A 156 -16.13 2.84 11.64
CA ALA A 156 -16.22 2.51 10.22
C ALA A 156 -17.17 1.33 10.02
N THR A 157 -18.11 1.48 9.10
CA THR A 157 -19.05 0.40 8.71
C THR A 157 -18.53 -0.39 7.52
N ARG A 158 -17.52 0.12 6.83
CA ARG A 158 -16.91 -0.50 5.65
C ARG A 158 -15.43 -0.13 5.58
N ALA A 159 -14.65 -1.05 5.01
CA ALA A 159 -13.28 -0.81 4.60
C ALA A 159 -13.10 -1.22 3.13
N HIS A 160 -12.18 -0.56 2.43
CA HIS A 160 -11.79 -0.95 1.09
C HIS A 160 -10.27 -1.06 0.96
N LEU A 161 -9.83 -1.68 -0.11
CA LEU A 161 -8.43 -1.72 -0.53
C LEU A 161 -8.33 -1.89 -2.04
N TYR A 162 -7.18 -1.51 -2.58
CA TYR A 162 -6.80 -1.81 -3.95
C TYR A 162 -5.77 -2.93 -3.98
N THR A 163 -5.88 -3.76 -4.99
CA THR A 163 -4.87 -4.79 -5.30
C THR A 163 -4.94 -5.11 -6.79
N ASP A 164 -4.12 -6.03 -7.27
CA ASP A 164 -4.04 -6.33 -8.69
C ASP A 164 -3.72 -7.79 -8.99
N SER A 165 -3.63 -8.13 -10.29
CA SER A 165 -3.40 -9.48 -10.76
C SER A 165 -1.99 -10.03 -10.45
N ASN A 166 -1.04 -9.19 -10.07
CA ASN A 166 0.33 -9.57 -9.72
C ASN A 166 0.48 -9.83 -8.21
N CYS A 167 -0.51 -9.40 -7.41
CA CYS A 167 -0.53 -9.54 -5.97
C CYS A 167 -1.30 -10.80 -5.51
N SER A 168 -1.22 -11.09 -4.23
CA SER A 168 -1.93 -12.23 -3.59
C SER A 168 -3.41 -11.90 -3.31
N TRP A 169 -4.16 -11.41 -4.31
CA TRP A 169 -5.53 -10.91 -4.17
C TRP A 169 -6.52 -11.92 -3.55
N LYS A 170 -6.31 -13.25 -3.76
CA LYS A 170 -7.14 -14.31 -3.14
C LYS A 170 -7.08 -14.30 -1.62
N PHE A 171 -5.99 -13.79 -1.05
CA PHE A 171 -5.83 -13.62 0.39
C PHE A 171 -6.97 -12.76 0.96
N TYR A 172 -7.33 -11.68 0.32
CA TYR A 172 -8.41 -10.82 0.78
C TYR A 172 -9.79 -11.49 0.68
N GLU A 173 -10.03 -12.30 -0.35
CA GLU A 173 -11.27 -13.08 -0.47
C GLU A 173 -11.45 -14.08 0.68
N LEU A 174 -10.34 -14.72 1.11
CA LEU A 174 -10.34 -15.63 2.26
C LEU A 174 -10.61 -14.90 3.59
N HIS A 175 -10.38 -13.59 3.65
CA HIS A 175 -10.65 -12.73 4.82
C HIS A 175 -11.96 -11.94 4.68
N GLY A 176 -12.89 -12.38 3.83
CA GLY A 176 -14.23 -11.83 3.73
C GLY A 176 -14.39 -10.59 2.85
N PHE A 177 -13.30 -10.07 2.28
CA PHE A 177 -13.39 -8.99 1.30
C PHE A 177 -14.03 -9.49 0.01
N LYS A 178 -14.86 -8.65 -0.59
CA LYS A 178 -15.53 -8.91 -1.86
C LYS A 178 -15.00 -7.99 -2.93
N ARG A 179 -14.64 -8.54 -4.10
CA ARG A 179 -14.27 -7.76 -5.26
C ARG A 179 -15.51 -7.05 -5.81
N THR A 180 -15.50 -5.72 -5.76
CA THR A 180 -16.64 -4.90 -6.20
C THR A 180 -16.41 -4.23 -7.54
N ALA A 181 -15.14 -4.01 -7.92
CA ALA A 181 -14.81 -3.49 -9.23
C ALA A 181 -13.52 -4.11 -9.79
N THR A 182 -13.41 -4.11 -11.13
CA THR A 182 -12.24 -4.57 -11.88
C THR A 182 -11.97 -3.61 -13.04
N HIS A 183 -10.74 -3.15 -13.13
CA HIS A 183 -10.22 -2.44 -14.31
C HIS A 183 -9.26 -3.35 -15.06
N ARG A 184 -9.42 -3.44 -16.39
CA ARG A 184 -8.49 -4.13 -17.29
C ARG A 184 -7.62 -3.12 -18.00
N ALA A 185 -6.32 -3.19 -17.78
CA ALA A 185 -5.37 -2.28 -18.38
C ALA A 185 -5.40 -2.40 -19.91
N ASN A 186 -5.57 -1.28 -20.57
CA ASN A 186 -5.46 -1.17 -22.02
C ASN A 186 -3.99 -1.25 -22.47
N ARG A 187 -3.73 -1.16 -23.80
CA ARG A 187 -2.37 -1.30 -24.34
C ARG A 187 -1.43 -0.17 -23.89
N GLU A 188 -1.96 1.04 -23.73
CA GLU A 188 -1.19 2.21 -23.30
C GLU A 188 -0.81 2.10 -21.82
N GLU A 189 -1.76 1.77 -20.95
CA GLU A 189 -1.54 1.55 -19.52
C GLU A 189 -0.49 0.47 -19.26
N ARG A 190 -0.49 -0.62 -20.04
CA ARG A 190 0.53 -1.68 -19.94
C ARG A 190 1.93 -1.27 -20.42
N ARG A 191 2.07 -0.18 -21.18
CA ARG A 191 3.40 0.39 -21.50
C ARG A 191 4.02 1.15 -20.34
N HIS A 192 3.22 1.47 -19.32
CA HIS A 192 3.62 2.08 -18.07
C HIS A 192 3.55 1.05 -16.93
N ASP A 193 3.84 -0.20 -17.20
CA ASP A 193 3.92 -1.34 -16.26
C ASP A 193 2.67 -1.58 -15.40
N MET A 194 1.52 -1.02 -15.81
CA MET A 194 0.26 -1.30 -15.13
C MET A 194 -0.07 -2.80 -15.16
N PRO A 195 -0.49 -3.37 -14.03
CA PRO A 195 -0.89 -4.77 -13.95
C PRO A 195 -2.05 -5.05 -14.92
N ARG A 196 -2.18 -6.31 -15.34
CA ARG A 196 -3.19 -6.72 -16.32
C ARG A 196 -4.61 -6.38 -15.87
N GLU A 197 -4.87 -6.58 -14.59
CA GLU A 197 -6.14 -6.25 -13.93
C GLU A 197 -5.85 -5.61 -12.57
N SER A 198 -6.57 -4.53 -12.28
CA SER A 198 -6.60 -3.88 -10.96
C SER A 198 -7.98 -4.05 -10.35
N PHE A 199 -8.05 -4.23 -9.06
CA PHE A 199 -9.25 -4.60 -8.33
C PHE A 199 -9.52 -3.64 -7.18
N LEU A 200 -10.80 -3.34 -6.95
CA LEU A 200 -11.32 -2.79 -5.71
C LEU A 200 -11.95 -3.91 -4.91
N TYR A 201 -11.53 -4.04 -3.67
CA TYR A 201 -12.12 -4.96 -2.69
C TYR A 201 -12.74 -4.19 -1.54
N GLU A 202 -13.87 -4.66 -1.05
CA GLU A 202 -14.61 -4.05 0.06
C GLU A 202 -14.95 -5.11 1.12
N LEU A 203 -14.95 -4.68 2.40
CA LEU A 203 -15.36 -5.47 3.55
C LEU A 203 -16.45 -4.72 4.31
N ASP A 204 -17.55 -5.42 4.64
CA ASP A 204 -18.58 -4.95 5.56
C ASP A 204 -18.12 -5.20 7.00
N LEU A 205 -18.04 -4.13 7.79
CA LEU A 205 -17.57 -4.15 9.19
C LEU A 205 -18.73 -4.20 10.19
N THR A 206 -19.97 -4.27 9.71
CA THR A 206 -21.17 -4.30 10.58
C THR A 206 -21.68 -5.73 10.85
N ALA A 207 -21.03 -6.74 10.28
CA ALA A 207 -21.42 -8.14 10.37
C ALA A 207 -20.91 -8.83 11.63
#